data_f09cb5c0b88e38853c880bf4e848b789
#
_entry.id   f09cb5c0b88e38853c880bf4e848b789
#
_cell.length_a   1.000
_cell.length_b   1.000
_cell.length_c   1.000
_cell.angle_alpha   90.00
_cell.angle_beta   90.00
_cell.angle_gamma   90.00
#
_symmetry.space_group_name_H-M   'P 1'
#
loop_
_entity.id
_entity.type
_entity.pdbx_description
1 polymer ?
#
loop_
_entity_poly.entity_id
_entity_poly.type
_entity_poly.pdbx_seq_one_letter_code
_entity_poly.pdbx_strand_id
1 'polypeptide(L)'
;MIWFFTANARKHSFTFAMCLVVIGGMLSTTAVVLAQSQIASRPRLSSPPEARSPIVLTAINDSQTGKAAFSFEGREDAPVIRALPGEDIRLKYINAMSTDSHERCIDGPCMNMTNLHFHGLHVSPDSPQNDVITMMAMPGQSLHYVVNVPLDQPPGLYWYHTHPHGESYQQDLDGMSGAIVIDGIERYLPELQSMPERVMVLRDQVIGKDDPASPGLMRTVELSNKSCSTSTDQPERLFTVNGVVRPQIAIAAGERQFWRIVNASPDLYADLQIDGEQLEVVALDGMPLALHNPAHPIKYVSHILVPPAGRVEAIVTGRGGEAQTSLRTLCFDTGHDGDPNPAMVLADLVNIAGPEPRPQVAYLNAPPPASRPLPPELIARVENSAPDFVVHFTEDKKGFYINGRKYSPSDPPMTTVSIGAFHHWRVTNETFEVHPFHIHQVHFLIYAENGVPLKSPQWLDTVNVPVQGSVDLMMDFTDPIIRGVSLFHCHLLSHEDKGMMAKILFK
;
A
#
# COMPACT_ATOMS: atom_id res chain seq x y z
N MET A 1 10.24 22.21 81.49
CA MET A 1 11.65 22.57 81.50
C MET A 1 12.09 22.59 80.07
N ILE A 2 11.88 23.66 79.33
CA ILE A 2 12.80 24.76 78.97
C ILE A 2 14.17 24.20 78.56
N TRP A 3 14.51 24.33 77.30
CA TRP A 3 15.53 25.21 76.73
C TRP A 3 15.55 25.21 75.20
N PHE A 4 15.57 26.43 74.72
CA PHE A 4 15.78 26.85 73.32
C PHE A 4 17.20 26.47 72.79
N PHE A 5 17.33 26.27 71.48
CA PHE A 5 18.38 26.93 70.70
C PHE A 5 17.96 27.08 69.24
N THR A 6 17.81 28.33 68.84
CA THR A 6 17.80 28.85 67.48
C THR A 6 19.17 28.90 66.94
N ALA A 7 19.40 28.63 65.66
CA ALA A 7 20.09 29.54 64.73
C ALA A 7 20.53 28.91 63.42
N ASN A 8 20.21 29.63 62.33
CA ASN A 8 20.95 29.78 61.08
C ASN A 8 21.10 28.59 60.10
N ALA A 9 20.19 28.54 59.18
CA ALA A 9 20.44 28.00 57.83
C ALA A 9 19.79 28.91 56.78
N ARG A 10 20.35 30.08 56.57
CA ARG A 10 20.09 30.89 55.37
C ARG A 10 21.43 31.27 54.78
N LYS A 11 21.86 30.52 53.72
CA LYS A 11 22.80 30.95 52.68
C LYS A 11 23.40 29.75 51.93
N HIS A 12 22.62 28.97 51.18
CA HIS A 12 23.18 28.07 50.15
C HIS A 12 22.14 27.63 49.09
N SER A 13 20.96 28.28 49.01
CA SER A 13 19.90 27.85 48.08
C SER A 13 19.85 28.56 46.72
N PHE A 14 20.75 29.52 46.45
CA PHE A 14 20.67 30.32 45.21
C PHE A 14 21.64 29.90 44.10
N THR A 15 22.68 29.13 44.42
CA THR A 15 23.69 28.73 43.41
C THR A 15 23.34 27.42 42.69
N PHE A 16 22.51 26.55 43.29
CA PHE A 16 22.11 25.26 42.67
C PHE A 16 21.01 25.39 41.66
N ALA A 17 20.09 26.36 41.76
CA ALA A 17 18.99 26.55 40.81
C ALA A 17 19.48 27.13 39.47
N MET A 18 20.53 27.94 39.45
CA MET A 18 21.05 28.53 38.23
C MET A 18 21.86 27.53 37.37
N CYS A 19 22.55 26.55 38.02
CA CYS A 19 23.26 25.49 37.27
C CYS A 19 22.28 24.47 36.63
N LEU A 20 21.14 24.15 37.26
CA LEU A 20 20.15 23.21 36.69
C LEU A 20 19.39 23.78 35.49
N VAL A 21 19.12 25.11 35.48
CA VAL A 21 18.46 25.76 34.34
C VAL A 21 19.42 25.89 33.14
N VAL A 22 20.70 26.13 33.37
CA VAL A 22 21.70 26.23 32.29
C VAL A 22 22.05 24.85 31.72
N ILE A 23 22.11 23.79 32.55
CA ILE A 23 22.34 22.43 32.08
C ILE A 23 21.12 21.88 31.35
N GLY A 24 19.89 22.17 31.81
CA GLY A 24 18.65 21.81 31.12
C GLY A 24 18.48 22.52 29.76
N GLY A 25 18.87 23.80 29.68
CA GLY A 25 18.86 24.58 28.45
C GLY A 25 19.93 24.12 27.44
N MET A 26 21.13 23.76 27.89
CA MET A 26 22.19 23.22 27.02
C MET A 26 21.89 21.79 26.53
N LEU A 27 21.26 20.95 27.34
CA LEU A 27 20.84 19.61 26.92
C LEU A 27 19.71 19.64 25.91
N SER A 28 18.76 20.59 26.03
CA SER A 28 17.66 20.73 25.04
C SER A 28 18.16 21.28 23.70
N THR A 29 19.06 22.28 23.74
CA THR A 29 19.63 22.85 22.51
C THR A 29 20.57 21.90 21.79
N THR A 30 21.39 21.11 22.50
CA THR A 30 22.23 20.08 21.89
C THR A 30 21.41 18.93 21.31
N ALA A 31 20.33 18.51 21.95
CA ALA A 31 19.46 17.47 21.43
C ALA A 31 18.73 17.93 20.15
N VAL A 32 18.25 19.18 20.10
CA VAL A 32 17.62 19.76 18.91
C VAL A 32 18.63 19.91 17.77
N VAL A 33 19.83 20.38 18.02
CA VAL A 33 20.89 20.53 17.01
C VAL A 33 21.35 19.17 16.48
N LEU A 34 21.48 18.15 17.34
CA LEU A 34 21.81 16.78 16.92
C LEU A 34 20.69 16.16 16.10
N ALA A 35 19.43 16.34 16.48
CA ALA A 35 18.29 15.87 15.72
C ALA A 35 18.22 16.53 14.33
N GLN A 36 18.41 17.85 14.27
CA GLN A 36 18.45 18.58 13.00
C GLN A 36 19.63 18.17 12.11
N SER A 37 20.80 17.89 12.69
CA SER A 37 21.97 17.42 11.92
C SER A 37 21.78 16.00 11.38
N GLN A 38 21.12 15.12 12.12
CA GLN A 38 20.79 13.77 11.65
C GLN A 38 19.76 13.78 10.52
N ILE A 39 18.78 14.69 10.55
CA ILE A 39 17.82 14.85 9.46
C ILE A 39 18.51 15.38 8.21
N ALA A 40 19.36 16.40 8.32
CA ALA A 40 20.08 16.98 7.19
C ALA A 40 20.98 15.97 6.44
N SER A 41 21.36 14.86 7.08
CA SER A 41 22.18 13.81 6.46
C SER A 41 21.38 12.73 5.72
N ARG A 42 20.04 12.70 5.81
CA ARG A 42 19.21 11.69 5.17
C ARG A 42 19.03 11.96 3.67
N PRO A 43 18.91 10.90 2.84
CA PRO A 43 18.70 11.07 1.41
C PRO A 43 17.36 11.73 1.15
N ARG A 44 17.30 12.55 0.10
CA ARG A 44 16.03 13.08 -0.40
C ARG A 44 15.29 12.00 -1.17
N LEU A 45 13.97 12.01 -1.04
CA LEU A 45 13.12 11.14 -1.83
C LEU A 45 13.26 11.51 -3.32
N SER A 46 13.69 10.54 -4.12
CA SER A 46 13.67 10.61 -5.58
C SER A 46 12.40 9.97 -6.12
N SER A 47 11.90 10.46 -7.24
CA SER A 47 10.86 9.76 -7.98
C SER A 47 11.45 8.51 -8.63
N PRO A 48 10.70 7.38 -8.66
CA PRO A 48 11.09 6.24 -9.46
C PRO A 48 11.17 6.61 -10.95
N PRO A 49 11.93 5.88 -11.78
CA PRO A 49 11.94 6.09 -13.22
C PRO A 49 10.53 5.86 -13.80
N GLU A 50 10.18 6.59 -14.85
CA GLU A 50 8.90 6.40 -15.55
C GLU A 50 9.10 5.58 -16.81
N ALA A 51 8.12 4.72 -17.11
CA ALA A 51 8.09 3.90 -18.30
C ALA A 51 6.77 4.05 -19.06
N ARG A 52 6.83 4.12 -20.39
CA ARG A 52 5.68 4.00 -21.29
C ARG A 52 5.96 2.92 -22.33
N SER A 53 4.89 2.31 -22.84
CA SER A 53 4.98 1.26 -23.86
C SER A 53 5.81 1.68 -25.07
N PRO A 54 6.67 0.80 -25.62
CA PRO A 54 6.97 -0.55 -25.15
C PRO A 54 8.00 -0.59 -24.00
N ILE A 55 7.83 -1.52 -23.05
CA ILE A 55 8.64 -1.63 -21.84
C ILE A 55 9.43 -2.93 -21.87
N VAL A 56 10.67 -2.92 -21.39
CA VAL A 56 11.43 -4.13 -21.06
C VAL A 56 11.75 -4.11 -19.57
N LEU A 57 11.22 -5.06 -18.84
CA LEU A 57 11.45 -5.25 -17.40
C LEU A 57 12.13 -6.60 -17.20
N THR A 58 13.17 -6.63 -16.37
CA THR A 58 13.94 -7.84 -16.13
C THR A 58 13.89 -8.18 -14.63
N ALA A 59 13.56 -9.42 -14.29
CA ALA A 59 13.77 -9.98 -12.96
C ALA A 59 15.21 -10.47 -12.85
N ILE A 60 15.91 -10.05 -11.81
CA ILE A 60 17.32 -10.42 -11.55
C ILE A 60 17.48 -10.84 -10.08
N ASN A 61 18.60 -11.44 -9.75
CA ASN A 61 19.06 -11.42 -8.37
C ASN A 61 20.02 -10.24 -8.19
N ASP A 62 19.77 -9.42 -7.18
CA ASP A 62 20.67 -8.34 -6.78
C ASP A 62 22.07 -8.87 -6.50
N SER A 63 23.09 -8.24 -7.07
CA SER A 63 24.46 -8.74 -7.03
C SER A 63 25.12 -8.66 -5.65
N GLN A 64 24.57 -7.87 -4.74
CA GLN A 64 25.11 -7.66 -3.39
C GLN A 64 24.39 -8.49 -2.34
N THR A 65 23.07 -8.59 -2.47
CA THR A 65 22.21 -9.25 -1.47
C THR A 65 21.76 -10.65 -1.90
N GLY A 66 21.79 -10.94 -3.20
CA GLY A 66 21.23 -12.19 -3.79
C GLY A 66 19.71 -12.19 -3.88
N LYS A 67 19.02 -11.18 -3.35
CA LYS A 67 17.56 -11.05 -3.34
C LYS A 67 17.00 -10.85 -4.75
N ALA A 68 15.76 -11.25 -4.96
CA ALA A 68 15.06 -10.97 -6.19
C ALA A 68 14.79 -9.47 -6.36
N ALA A 69 14.96 -8.92 -7.56
CA ALA A 69 14.77 -7.51 -7.84
C ALA A 69 14.32 -7.28 -9.28
N PHE A 70 13.70 -6.12 -9.54
CA PHE A 70 13.49 -5.64 -10.90
C PHE A 70 14.68 -4.83 -11.39
N SER A 71 15.02 -5.00 -12.66
CA SER A 71 15.96 -4.15 -13.40
C SER A 71 15.25 -3.49 -14.58
N PHE A 72 15.35 -2.17 -14.64
CA PHE A 72 14.84 -1.34 -15.72
C PHE A 72 15.93 -0.40 -16.23
N GLU A 73 16.17 -0.42 -17.55
CA GLU A 73 17.23 0.39 -18.21
C GLU A 73 18.61 0.26 -17.55
N GLY A 74 18.95 -0.95 -17.08
CA GLY A 74 20.23 -1.27 -16.44
C GLY A 74 20.37 -0.77 -15.00
N ARG A 75 19.30 -0.28 -14.39
CA ARG A 75 19.24 0.10 -12.98
C ARG A 75 18.38 -0.91 -12.21
N GLU A 76 18.77 -1.25 -11.01
CA GLU A 76 17.95 -2.03 -10.09
C GLU A 76 16.86 -1.12 -9.52
N ASP A 77 15.74 -1.02 -10.25
CA ASP A 77 14.63 -0.15 -9.91
C ASP A 77 13.35 -0.64 -10.61
N ALA A 78 12.23 -0.42 -9.97
CA ALA A 78 10.91 -0.70 -10.51
C ALA A 78 10.31 0.59 -11.09
N PRO A 79 10.09 0.69 -12.41
CA PRO A 79 9.56 1.91 -12.99
C PRO A 79 8.10 2.15 -12.63
N VAL A 80 7.69 3.42 -12.60
CA VAL A 80 6.28 3.78 -12.67
C VAL A 80 5.82 3.61 -14.10
N ILE A 81 4.99 2.62 -14.35
CA ILE A 81 4.37 2.40 -15.65
C ILE A 81 3.24 3.42 -15.83
N ARG A 82 3.25 4.17 -16.96
CA ARG A 82 2.21 5.15 -17.25
C ARG A 82 1.50 4.84 -18.55
N ALA A 83 0.18 4.92 -18.51
CA ALA A 83 -0.70 4.76 -19.66
C ALA A 83 -1.90 5.71 -19.56
N LEU A 84 -2.58 5.92 -20.69
CA LEU A 84 -3.87 6.58 -20.78
C LEU A 84 -4.99 5.52 -20.85
N PRO A 85 -6.21 5.83 -20.43
CA PRO A 85 -7.36 5.02 -20.78
C PRO A 85 -7.42 4.78 -22.30
N GLY A 86 -7.54 3.51 -22.70
CA GLY A 86 -7.53 3.10 -24.10
C GLY A 86 -6.16 2.80 -24.70
N GLU A 87 -5.06 3.00 -23.97
CA GLU A 87 -3.72 2.61 -24.41
C GLU A 87 -3.38 1.16 -23.99
N ASP A 88 -2.56 0.48 -24.80
CA ASP A 88 -2.01 -0.82 -24.43
C ASP A 88 -0.73 -0.65 -23.60
N ILE A 89 -0.62 -1.38 -22.50
CA ILE A 89 0.65 -1.59 -21.82
C ILE A 89 1.31 -2.82 -22.45
N ARG A 90 2.34 -2.58 -23.28
CA ARG A 90 3.13 -3.62 -23.95
C ARG A 90 4.42 -3.80 -23.19
N LEU A 91 4.60 -4.97 -22.55
CA LEU A 91 5.73 -5.22 -21.69
C LEU A 91 6.35 -6.59 -22.02
N LYS A 92 7.66 -6.57 -22.31
CA LYS A 92 8.48 -7.77 -22.33
C LYS A 92 9.08 -7.98 -20.93
N TYR A 93 8.72 -9.07 -20.29
CA TYR A 93 9.23 -9.46 -18.98
C TYR A 93 10.24 -10.58 -19.14
N ILE A 94 11.45 -10.38 -18.64
CA ILE A 94 12.56 -11.32 -18.78
C ILE A 94 12.90 -11.84 -17.39
N ASN A 95 12.86 -13.15 -17.19
CA ASN A 95 13.36 -13.78 -15.99
C ASN A 95 14.85 -14.15 -16.17
N ALA A 96 15.72 -13.31 -15.63
CA ALA A 96 17.17 -13.52 -15.60
C ALA A 96 17.68 -13.92 -14.20
N MET A 97 16.79 -14.33 -13.31
CA MET A 97 17.16 -14.84 -11.99
C MET A 97 17.93 -16.18 -12.11
N SER A 98 18.72 -16.49 -11.10
CA SER A 98 19.47 -17.73 -11.00
C SER A 98 18.55 -18.94 -10.85
N THR A 99 18.96 -20.09 -11.37
CA THR A 99 18.34 -21.39 -11.07
C THR A 99 18.66 -21.88 -9.65
N ASP A 100 19.73 -21.34 -9.05
CA ASP A 100 20.16 -21.68 -7.69
C ASP A 100 19.67 -20.59 -6.72
N SER A 101 18.53 -20.83 -6.09
CA SER A 101 18.04 -19.95 -5.04
C SER A 101 18.59 -20.36 -3.68
N HIS A 102 19.08 -19.38 -2.92
CA HIS A 102 19.45 -19.58 -1.51
C HIS A 102 18.29 -19.26 -0.57
N GLU A 103 17.20 -18.72 -1.09
CA GLU A 103 16.01 -18.33 -0.34
C GLU A 103 15.05 -19.51 -0.17
N ARG A 104 14.26 -19.44 0.88
CA ARG A 104 13.25 -20.44 1.19
C ARG A 104 11.86 -19.85 1.02
N CYS A 105 11.14 -20.44 0.09
CA CYS A 105 9.72 -20.25 -0.08
C CYS A 105 8.93 -21.25 0.79
N ILE A 106 7.61 -21.18 0.75
CA ILE A 106 6.72 -21.92 1.65
C ILE A 106 6.91 -23.43 1.55
N ASP A 107 7.08 -23.97 0.35
CA ASP A 107 7.18 -25.40 0.09
C ASP A 107 8.62 -25.88 -0.15
N GLY A 108 9.64 -25.10 0.21
CA GLY A 108 11.04 -25.47 0.05
C GLY A 108 11.94 -24.35 -0.47
N PRO A 109 13.01 -24.67 -1.20
CA PRO A 109 13.81 -23.67 -1.89
C PRO A 109 12.96 -22.96 -2.96
N CYS A 110 13.10 -21.64 -3.10
CA CYS A 110 12.42 -20.90 -4.17
C CYS A 110 12.96 -21.38 -5.53
N MET A 111 12.08 -21.56 -6.48
CA MET A 111 12.43 -21.97 -7.86
C MET A 111 12.76 -20.77 -8.74
N ASN A 112 12.59 -19.55 -8.20
CA ASN A 112 12.73 -18.29 -8.94
C ASN A 112 11.85 -18.25 -10.21
N MET A 113 10.71 -18.92 -10.19
CA MET A 113 9.69 -18.73 -11.21
C MET A 113 8.97 -17.42 -10.95
N THR A 114 8.55 -16.71 -12.00
CA THR A 114 7.97 -15.39 -11.84
C THR A 114 7.00 -15.02 -12.94
N ASN A 115 6.10 -14.10 -12.67
CA ASN A 115 5.15 -13.50 -13.60
C ASN A 115 4.84 -12.06 -13.14
N LEU A 116 3.84 -11.42 -13.74
CA LEU A 116 3.31 -10.13 -13.28
C LEU A 116 1.80 -10.17 -13.16
N HIS A 117 1.30 -9.61 -12.08
CA HIS A 117 -0.07 -9.20 -11.89
C HIS A 117 -0.18 -7.68 -12.03
N PHE A 118 -1.17 -7.22 -12.79
CA PHE A 118 -1.50 -5.80 -12.97
C PHE A 118 -2.69 -5.47 -12.07
N HIS A 119 -2.38 -5.20 -10.81
CA HIS A 119 -3.34 -5.11 -9.72
C HIS A 119 -4.28 -3.91 -9.86
N GLY A 120 -5.58 -4.17 -9.80
CA GLY A 120 -6.65 -3.18 -9.82
C GLY A 120 -7.10 -2.76 -11.21
N LEU A 121 -6.37 -3.10 -12.29
CA LEU A 121 -6.82 -2.80 -13.65
C LEU A 121 -8.00 -3.68 -14.08
N HIS A 122 -9.01 -3.08 -14.72
CA HIS A 122 -10.16 -3.77 -15.30
C HIS A 122 -9.79 -4.36 -16.67
N VAL A 123 -9.02 -5.43 -16.66
CA VAL A 123 -8.46 -6.04 -17.88
C VAL A 123 -8.77 -7.53 -17.92
N SER A 124 -8.62 -8.17 -19.09
CA SER A 124 -8.88 -9.60 -19.20
C SER A 124 -7.96 -10.43 -18.31
N PRO A 125 -8.49 -11.46 -17.63
CA PRO A 125 -7.67 -12.45 -16.90
C PRO A 125 -6.94 -13.43 -17.84
N ASP A 126 -7.18 -13.37 -19.13
CA ASP A 126 -6.59 -14.30 -20.10
C ASP A 126 -5.21 -13.81 -20.61
N SER A 127 -4.37 -14.76 -21.02
CA SER A 127 -3.12 -14.47 -21.74
C SER A 127 -3.43 -13.73 -23.08
N PRO A 128 -2.63 -12.73 -23.47
CA PRO A 128 -1.38 -12.27 -22.86
C PRO A 128 -1.55 -11.06 -21.92
N GLN A 129 -2.70 -10.88 -21.27
CA GLN A 129 -2.98 -9.71 -20.45
C GLN A 129 -2.61 -9.93 -18.97
N ASN A 130 -3.57 -10.36 -18.13
CA ASN A 130 -3.39 -10.48 -16.70
C ASN A 130 -3.60 -11.91 -16.20
N ASP A 131 -3.08 -12.89 -16.94
CA ASP A 131 -3.14 -14.31 -16.61
C ASP A 131 -2.04 -14.68 -15.63
N VAL A 132 -2.36 -14.68 -14.35
CA VAL A 132 -1.41 -15.06 -13.28
C VAL A 132 -1.44 -16.58 -12.99
N ILE A 133 -2.32 -17.33 -13.64
CA ILE A 133 -2.48 -18.77 -13.41
C ILE A 133 -1.59 -19.57 -14.36
N THR A 134 -1.52 -19.19 -15.63
CA THR A 134 -0.82 -19.97 -16.66
C THR A 134 0.41 -19.27 -17.25
N MET A 135 0.47 -17.94 -17.23
CA MET A 135 1.67 -17.20 -17.64
C MET A 135 2.72 -17.24 -16.53
N MET A 136 3.76 -18.04 -16.73
CA MET A 136 4.86 -18.23 -15.78
C MET A 136 6.17 -18.31 -16.53
N ALA A 137 7.20 -17.56 -16.08
CA ALA A 137 8.56 -17.61 -16.61
C ALA A 137 9.49 -18.31 -15.61
N MET A 138 10.07 -19.43 -16.02
CA MET A 138 11.21 -20.03 -15.32
C MET A 138 12.49 -19.21 -15.60
N PRO A 139 13.54 -19.31 -14.78
CA PRO A 139 14.82 -18.70 -15.07
C PRO A 139 15.29 -18.93 -16.53
N GLY A 140 15.69 -17.84 -17.20
CA GLY A 140 16.06 -17.83 -18.62
C GLY A 140 14.90 -17.69 -19.61
N GLN A 141 13.64 -17.67 -19.16
CA GLN A 141 12.45 -17.48 -20.00
C GLN A 141 11.98 -16.01 -20.03
N SER A 142 11.07 -15.72 -20.93
CA SER A 142 10.45 -14.39 -21.05
C SER A 142 8.95 -14.51 -21.30
N LEU A 143 8.20 -13.55 -20.78
CA LEU A 143 6.77 -13.35 -21.04
C LEU A 143 6.56 -12.08 -21.86
N HIS A 144 5.50 -12.05 -22.64
CA HIS A 144 5.09 -10.88 -23.39
C HIS A 144 3.68 -10.50 -22.99
N TYR A 145 3.52 -9.38 -22.31
CA TYR A 145 2.25 -8.83 -21.92
C TYR A 145 1.75 -7.80 -22.93
N VAL A 146 0.46 -7.86 -23.24
CA VAL A 146 -0.27 -6.83 -23.99
C VAL A 146 -1.54 -6.55 -23.21
N VAL A 147 -1.45 -5.68 -22.24
CA VAL A 147 -2.55 -5.34 -21.34
C VAL A 147 -3.36 -4.21 -21.99
N ASN A 148 -4.58 -4.53 -22.42
CA ASN A 148 -5.46 -3.56 -23.07
C ASN A 148 -6.21 -2.76 -22.02
N VAL A 149 -5.73 -1.56 -21.69
CA VAL A 149 -6.40 -0.68 -20.74
C VAL A 149 -7.70 -0.16 -21.35
N PRO A 150 -8.88 -0.42 -20.75
CA PRO A 150 -10.14 0.06 -21.30
C PRO A 150 -10.22 1.58 -21.43
N LEU A 151 -11.02 2.07 -22.39
CA LEU A 151 -11.27 3.51 -22.55
C LEU A 151 -11.92 4.16 -21.32
N ASP A 152 -12.63 3.37 -20.55
CA ASP A 152 -13.36 3.78 -19.36
C ASP A 152 -12.65 3.36 -18.06
N GLN A 153 -11.41 2.86 -18.14
CA GLN A 153 -10.57 2.65 -16.96
C GLN A 153 -10.49 3.92 -16.16
N PRO A 154 -10.87 3.93 -14.89
CA PRO A 154 -10.70 5.10 -14.04
C PRO A 154 -9.24 5.55 -13.98
N PRO A 155 -8.96 6.86 -14.16
CA PRO A 155 -7.61 7.36 -13.99
C PRO A 155 -7.25 7.41 -12.49
N GLY A 156 -6.09 6.88 -12.15
CA GLY A 156 -5.67 6.76 -10.75
C GLY A 156 -4.41 5.94 -10.59
N LEU A 157 -4.12 5.60 -9.34
CA LEU A 157 -2.97 4.79 -8.94
C LEU A 157 -3.34 3.30 -8.86
N TYR A 158 -2.65 2.51 -9.65
CA TYR A 158 -2.62 1.06 -9.69
C TYR A 158 -1.20 0.59 -9.44
N TRP A 159 -0.96 -0.73 -9.42
CA TRP A 159 0.38 -1.24 -9.23
C TRP A 159 0.58 -2.58 -9.92
N TYR A 160 1.81 -3.06 -9.99
CA TYR A 160 2.16 -4.38 -10.50
C TYR A 160 3.11 -5.06 -9.53
N HIS A 161 2.96 -6.35 -9.43
CA HIS A 161 3.82 -7.19 -8.58
C HIS A 161 3.89 -8.61 -9.14
N THR A 162 4.79 -9.40 -8.59
CA THR A 162 4.87 -10.81 -8.96
C THR A 162 3.80 -11.63 -8.24
N HIS A 163 3.29 -12.64 -8.93
CA HIS A 163 2.21 -13.48 -8.40
C HIS A 163 2.43 -14.99 -8.70
N PRO A 164 3.66 -15.52 -8.53
CA PRO A 164 3.92 -16.94 -8.70
C PRO A 164 3.52 -17.67 -7.42
N HIS A 165 2.51 -18.55 -7.51
CA HIS A 165 2.00 -19.26 -6.33
C HIS A 165 3.10 -19.98 -5.53
N GLY A 166 3.18 -19.67 -4.23
CA GLY A 166 4.17 -20.18 -3.30
C GLY A 166 5.48 -19.38 -3.23
N GLU A 167 5.66 -18.37 -4.09
CA GLU A 167 6.82 -17.47 -4.12
C GLU A 167 6.45 -15.99 -4.16
N SER A 168 5.15 -15.64 -4.19
CA SER A 168 4.66 -14.26 -4.25
C SER A 168 5.17 -13.45 -3.06
N TYR A 169 5.04 -14.00 -1.86
CA TYR A 169 5.46 -13.37 -0.63
C TYR A 169 6.94 -12.98 -0.65
N GLN A 170 7.81 -13.94 -1.00
CA GLN A 170 9.25 -13.71 -0.96
C GLN A 170 9.69 -12.69 -2.01
N GLN A 171 9.17 -12.79 -3.25
CA GLN A 171 9.54 -11.88 -4.32
C GLN A 171 9.04 -10.44 -4.05
N ASP A 172 7.86 -10.28 -3.46
CA ASP A 172 7.35 -8.95 -3.08
C ASP A 172 8.12 -8.36 -1.90
N LEU A 173 8.47 -9.18 -0.90
CA LEU A 173 9.32 -8.80 0.23
C LEU A 173 10.70 -8.33 -0.23
N ASP A 174 11.23 -8.94 -1.29
CA ASP A 174 12.49 -8.53 -1.92
C ASP A 174 12.38 -7.24 -2.74
N GLY A 175 11.14 -6.79 -3.03
CA GLY A 175 10.87 -5.52 -3.69
C GLY A 175 10.39 -5.64 -5.15
N MET A 176 9.97 -6.83 -5.61
CA MET A 176 9.47 -7.04 -6.97
C MET A 176 8.05 -6.52 -7.18
N SER A 177 7.87 -5.24 -6.95
CA SER A 177 6.63 -4.50 -7.13
C SER A 177 6.89 -3.10 -7.68
N GLY A 178 5.90 -2.46 -8.31
CA GLY A 178 6.01 -1.11 -8.83
C GLY A 178 4.66 -0.47 -9.11
N ALA A 179 4.62 0.85 -9.26
CA ALA A 179 3.40 1.59 -9.48
C ALA A 179 2.98 1.60 -10.95
N ILE A 180 1.66 1.63 -11.19
CA ILE A 180 1.04 1.96 -12.47
C ILE A 180 0.20 3.21 -12.26
N VAL A 181 0.36 4.20 -13.12
CA VAL A 181 -0.48 5.40 -13.13
C VAL A 181 -1.26 5.43 -14.43
N ILE A 182 -2.58 5.34 -14.33
CA ILE A 182 -3.46 5.68 -15.42
C ILE A 182 -3.72 7.18 -15.33
N ASP A 183 -3.13 7.92 -16.26
CA ASP A 183 -3.17 9.38 -16.28
C ASP A 183 -4.59 9.90 -16.56
N GLY A 184 -4.95 11.08 -16.03
CA GLY A 184 -6.21 11.76 -16.33
C GLY A 184 -7.12 12.07 -15.16
N ILE A 185 -6.69 11.86 -13.92
CA ILE A 185 -7.48 12.17 -12.71
C ILE A 185 -7.81 13.68 -12.62
N GLU A 186 -6.98 14.53 -13.20
CA GLU A 186 -7.18 15.99 -13.30
C GLU A 186 -8.46 16.35 -14.06
N ARG A 187 -9.00 15.44 -14.84
CA ARG A 187 -10.30 15.61 -15.52
C ARG A 187 -11.47 15.60 -14.54
N TYR A 188 -11.28 15.01 -13.36
CA TYR A 188 -12.27 15.00 -12.27
C TYR A 188 -11.99 16.11 -11.25
N LEU A 189 -10.72 16.47 -11.05
CA LEU A 189 -10.29 17.50 -10.12
C LEU A 189 -9.20 18.39 -10.78
N PRO A 190 -9.60 19.43 -11.55
CA PRO A 190 -8.67 20.23 -12.38
C PRO A 190 -7.54 20.91 -11.61
N GLU A 191 -7.71 21.17 -10.32
CA GLU A 191 -6.66 21.81 -9.51
C GLU A 191 -5.38 20.94 -9.40
N LEU A 192 -5.47 19.64 -9.58
CA LEU A 192 -4.32 18.71 -9.53
C LEU A 192 -3.29 18.99 -10.63
N GLN A 193 -3.71 19.63 -11.75
CA GLN A 193 -2.82 19.97 -12.87
C GLN A 193 -1.63 20.84 -12.48
N SER A 194 -1.83 21.74 -11.53
CA SER A 194 -0.82 22.70 -11.11
C SER A 194 0.02 22.22 -9.94
N MET A 195 -0.24 21.02 -9.42
CA MET A 195 0.44 20.48 -8.25
C MET A 195 1.62 19.61 -8.65
N PRO A 196 2.77 19.73 -7.98
CA PRO A 196 3.81 18.72 -8.05
C PRO A 196 3.26 17.35 -7.67
N GLU A 197 3.53 16.34 -8.51
CA GLU A 197 3.11 14.95 -8.25
C GLU A 197 4.23 14.16 -7.56
N ARG A 198 3.84 13.28 -6.65
CA ARG A 198 4.74 12.28 -6.06
C ARG A 198 4.10 10.90 -6.12
N VAL A 199 4.82 9.95 -6.69
CA VAL A 199 4.47 8.53 -6.63
C VAL A 199 5.36 7.88 -5.59
N MET A 200 4.75 7.28 -4.58
CA MET A 200 5.42 6.64 -3.46
C MET A 200 4.97 5.19 -3.35
N VAL A 201 5.93 4.28 -3.46
CA VAL A 201 5.75 2.84 -3.25
C VAL A 201 6.29 2.51 -1.86
N LEU A 202 5.39 2.17 -0.94
CA LEU A 202 5.76 1.70 0.38
C LEU A 202 6.04 0.20 0.29
N ARG A 203 7.24 -0.22 0.67
CA ARG A 203 7.62 -1.62 0.79
C ARG A 203 8.22 -1.84 2.16
N ASP A 204 7.99 -2.99 2.74
CA ASP A 204 8.73 -3.36 3.93
C ASP A 204 10.05 -4.06 3.58
N GLN A 205 10.97 -3.97 4.51
CA GLN A 205 12.25 -4.66 4.46
C GLN A 205 12.52 -5.35 5.78
N VAL A 206 13.02 -6.57 5.71
CA VAL A 206 13.60 -7.26 6.87
C VAL A 206 14.97 -6.65 7.13
N ILE A 207 15.13 -6.06 8.31
CA ILE A 207 16.40 -5.49 8.73
C ILE A 207 17.07 -6.47 9.68
N GLY A 208 18.20 -7.04 9.27
CA GLY A 208 19.05 -7.84 10.15
C GLY A 208 19.56 -7.02 11.34
N LYS A 209 19.67 -7.64 12.51
CA LYS A 209 20.16 -6.98 13.75
C LYS A 209 21.54 -6.33 13.58
N ASP A 210 22.30 -6.71 12.57
CA ASP A 210 23.67 -6.29 12.29
C ASP A 210 23.83 -5.59 10.93
N ASP A 211 22.75 -5.08 10.32
CA ASP A 211 22.83 -4.41 9.03
C ASP A 211 23.61 -3.09 9.16
N PRO A 212 24.82 -2.99 8.53
CA PRO A 212 25.65 -1.79 8.58
C PRO A 212 25.00 -0.58 7.88
N ALA A 213 23.99 -0.79 7.02
CA ALA A 213 23.23 0.30 6.40
C ALA A 213 22.23 0.95 7.38
N SER A 214 21.99 0.32 8.53
CA SER A 214 21.03 0.76 9.54
C SER A 214 21.59 0.96 10.96
N PRO A 215 22.84 1.38 11.19
CA PRO A 215 23.37 1.55 12.54
C PRO A 215 22.63 2.70 13.24
N GLY A 216 21.66 2.37 14.07
CA GLY A 216 20.92 3.35 14.86
C GLY A 216 19.54 3.73 14.31
N LEU A 217 19.09 3.25 13.15
CA LEU A 217 17.74 3.47 12.65
C LEU A 217 16.68 2.84 13.57
N MET A 218 16.99 1.68 14.14
CA MET A 218 16.15 1.00 15.13
C MET A 218 15.93 1.85 16.42
N ARG A 219 16.78 2.82 16.72
CA ARG A 219 16.62 3.72 17.88
C ARG A 219 15.75 4.93 17.60
N THR A 220 15.39 5.20 16.34
CA THR A 220 14.56 6.35 15.93
C THR A 220 13.12 5.97 15.63
N VAL A 221 12.77 4.69 15.69
CA VAL A 221 11.40 4.25 15.69
C VAL A 221 10.85 4.51 17.08
N GLU A 222 10.22 5.66 17.28
CA GLU A 222 9.44 5.91 18.49
C GLU A 222 8.23 4.97 18.45
N LEU A 223 8.32 3.85 19.14
CA LEU A 223 7.18 3.00 19.47
C LEU A 223 6.30 3.80 20.45
N SER A 224 5.44 4.64 19.89
CA SER A 224 4.68 5.62 20.67
C SER A 224 3.47 5.01 21.40
N ASN A 225 3.18 3.72 21.20
CA ASN A 225 2.01 3.10 21.86
C ASN A 225 2.22 1.62 22.18
N LYS A 226 2.35 1.32 23.45
CA LYS A 226 2.44 -0.07 23.97
C LYS A 226 1.17 -0.90 23.77
N SER A 227 0.07 -0.28 23.29
CA SER A 227 -1.23 -0.97 23.14
C SER A 227 -1.37 -1.74 21.83
N CYS A 228 -0.55 -1.47 20.83
CA CYS A 228 -0.60 -2.13 19.52
C CYS A 228 0.45 -3.23 19.33
N SER A 229 1.24 -3.54 20.31
CA SER A 229 2.17 -4.66 20.25
C SER A 229 2.36 -5.21 21.66
N THR A 230 2.08 -6.48 21.82
CA THR A 230 2.45 -7.25 23.01
C THR A 230 3.94 -7.62 22.99
N SER A 231 4.62 -7.41 21.86
CA SER A 231 6.05 -7.64 21.69
C SER A 231 6.85 -6.48 22.28
N THR A 232 7.80 -6.81 23.14
CA THR A 232 8.83 -5.88 23.65
C THR A 232 10.03 -5.78 22.70
N ASP A 233 10.03 -6.59 21.65
CA ASP A 233 11.09 -6.64 20.65
C ASP A 233 10.87 -5.57 19.59
N GLN A 234 11.97 -5.05 19.05
CA GLN A 234 11.94 -4.06 17.99
C GLN A 234 11.39 -4.71 16.71
N PRO A 235 10.66 -3.96 15.85
CA PRO A 235 10.16 -4.53 14.60
C PRO A 235 11.33 -5.05 13.77
N GLU A 236 11.23 -6.30 13.37
CA GLU A 236 12.20 -6.92 12.45
C GLU A 236 12.04 -6.38 11.01
N ARG A 237 10.95 -5.65 10.74
CA ARG A 237 10.57 -5.13 9.43
C ARG A 237 10.31 -3.62 9.51
N LEU A 238 10.79 -2.87 8.52
CA LEU A 238 10.58 -1.42 8.39
C LEU A 238 10.05 -1.09 7.00
N PHE A 239 9.20 -0.06 6.92
CA PHE A 239 8.82 0.50 5.64
C PHE A 239 9.95 1.30 5.00
N THR A 240 10.08 1.14 3.68
CA THR A 240 10.81 2.05 2.80
C THR A 240 9.82 2.84 1.97
N VAL A 241 10.23 4.03 1.55
CA VAL A 241 9.51 4.84 0.55
C VAL A 241 10.40 4.88 -0.70
N ASN A 242 9.94 4.26 -1.80
CA ASN A 242 10.73 4.10 -3.02
C ASN A 242 12.12 3.48 -2.75
N GLY A 243 12.17 2.44 -1.91
CA GLY A 243 13.40 1.75 -1.54
C GLY A 243 14.29 2.47 -0.52
N VAL A 244 13.90 3.65 -0.03
CA VAL A 244 14.69 4.44 0.92
C VAL A 244 14.03 4.43 2.30
N VAL A 245 14.80 4.11 3.34
CA VAL A 245 14.32 4.17 4.73
C VAL A 245 14.30 5.62 5.18
N ARG A 246 13.11 6.09 5.58
CA ARG A 246 12.87 7.43 6.14
C ARG A 246 13.54 8.56 5.34
N PRO A 247 13.23 8.73 4.04
CA PRO A 247 13.78 9.81 3.23
C PRO A 247 13.26 11.18 3.66
N GLN A 248 13.90 12.24 3.14
CA GLN A 248 13.37 13.61 3.21
C GLN A 248 12.42 13.85 2.03
N ILE A 249 11.23 14.38 2.31
CA ILE A 249 10.28 14.87 1.30
C ILE A 249 10.30 16.40 1.31
N ALA A 250 10.71 16.99 0.19
CA ALA A 250 10.70 18.44 0.01
C ALA A 250 9.26 18.93 -0.23
N ILE A 251 8.76 19.84 0.62
CA ILE A 251 7.47 20.52 0.47
C ILE A 251 7.53 21.86 1.22
N ALA A 252 7.43 22.97 0.48
CA ALA A 252 7.50 24.29 1.09
C ALA A 252 6.23 24.62 1.90
N ALA A 253 6.35 25.55 2.82
CA ALA A 253 5.21 26.04 3.58
C ALA A 253 4.11 26.59 2.66
N GLY A 254 2.90 26.04 2.77
CA GLY A 254 1.75 26.41 1.91
C GLY A 254 1.79 25.80 0.51
N GLU A 255 2.85 25.09 0.13
CA GLU A 255 2.89 24.33 -1.12
C GLU A 255 1.90 23.17 -1.04
N ARG A 256 1.09 23.00 -2.09
CA ARG A 256 0.21 21.84 -2.25
C ARG A 256 0.83 20.86 -3.25
N GLN A 257 0.93 19.59 -2.86
CA GLN A 257 1.44 18.51 -3.70
C GLN A 257 0.39 17.42 -3.81
N PHE A 258 0.37 16.75 -4.96
CA PHE A 258 -0.46 15.58 -5.22
C PHE A 258 0.35 14.30 -4.95
N TRP A 259 -0.03 13.56 -3.92
CA TRP A 259 0.65 12.34 -3.50
C TRP A 259 -0.16 11.11 -3.89
N ARG A 260 0.49 10.19 -4.56
CA ARG A 260 -0.01 8.87 -4.91
C ARG A 260 0.77 7.83 -4.12
N ILE A 261 0.13 7.14 -3.20
CA ILE A 261 0.78 6.21 -2.28
C ILE A 261 0.17 4.83 -2.44
N VAL A 262 0.99 3.84 -2.78
CA VAL A 262 0.63 2.42 -2.76
C VAL A 262 1.32 1.73 -1.61
N ASN A 263 0.58 0.93 -0.85
CA ASN A 263 1.15 0.00 0.11
C ASN A 263 1.43 -1.33 -0.60
N ALA A 264 2.64 -1.47 -1.12
CA ALA A 264 3.16 -2.67 -1.77
C ALA A 264 3.91 -3.59 -0.80
N SER A 265 3.61 -3.51 0.49
CA SER A 265 4.10 -4.44 1.48
C SER A 265 3.34 -5.76 1.39
N PRO A 266 3.99 -6.93 1.46
CA PRO A 266 3.29 -8.20 1.46
C PRO A 266 2.41 -8.43 2.70
N ASP A 267 2.72 -7.81 3.87
CA ASP A 267 1.97 -8.07 5.10
C ASP A 267 1.72 -6.81 5.97
N LEU A 268 2.54 -5.74 5.88
CA LEU A 268 2.41 -4.60 6.79
C LEU A 268 1.31 -3.62 6.36
N TYR A 269 0.47 -3.23 7.31
CA TYR A 269 -0.53 -2.18 7.16
C TYR A 269 0.09 -0.80 7.36
N ALA A 270 -0.33 0.18 6.58
CA ALA A 270 0.09 1.56 6.71
C ALA A 270 -1.09 2.45 7.11
N ASP A 271 -1.19 2.84 8.39
CA ASP A 271 -2.17 3.84 8.84
C ASP A 271 -1.55 5.24 8.75
N LEU A 272 -1.66 5.83 7.56
CA LEU A 272 -0.92 7.03 7.15
C LEU A 272 -1.44 8.28 7.83
N GLN A 273 -0.52 9.05 8.41
CA GLN A 273 -0.79 10.35 9.03
C GLN A 273 0.35 11.32 8.72
N ILE A 274 0.01 12.60 8.56
CA ILE A 274 0.98 13.69 8.58
C ILE A 274 0.79 14.49 9.87
N ASP A 275 1.87 14.75 10.59
CA ASP A 275 1.82 15.42 11.88
C ASP A 275 1.11 16.77 11.83
N GLY A 276 -0.05 16.85 12.47
CA GLY A 276 -0.84 18.08 12.63
C GLY A 276 -1.53 18.57 11.37
N GLU A 277 -1.59 17.77 10.29
CA GLU A 277 -2.27 18.09 9.05
C GLU A 277 -3.36 17.08 8.73
N GLN A 278 -4.29 17.46 7.86
CA GLN A 278 -5.27 16.58 7.27
C GLN A 278 -4.81 16.13 5.87
N LEU A 279 -5.17 14.93 5.50
CA LEU A 279 -5.04 14.42 4.13
C LEU A 279 -6.35 14.77 3.39
N GLU A 280 -6.23 15.42 2.25
CA GLU A 280 -7.34 15.67 1.32
C GLU A 280 -7.39 14.52 0.32
N VAL A 281 -8.03 13.40 0.69
CA VAL A 281 -8.11 12.19 -0.13
C VAL A 281 -9.00 12.46 -1.34
N VAL A 282 -8.48 12.14 -2.54
CA VAL A 282 -9.17 12.34 -3.83
C VAL A 282 -9.46 11.03 -4.56
N ALA A 283 -8.73 9.96 -4.27
CA ALA A 283 -8.98 8.63 -4.83
C ALA A 283 -8.54 7.53 -3.85
N LEU A 284 -9.18 6.38 -3.96
CA LEU A 284 -8.83 5.14 -3.26
C LEU A 284 -8.79 4.00 -4.29
N ASP A 285 -7.81 3.13 -4.20
CA ASP A 285 -7.63 1.96 -5.07
C ASP A 285 -7.79 2.26 -6.59
N GLY A 286 -7.27 3.44 -7.02
CA GLY A 286 -7.38 3.88 -8.41
C GLY A 286 -8.74 4.49 -8.78
N MET A 287 -9.70 4.56 -7.85
CA MET A 287 -11.05 5.08 -8.08
C MET A 287 -11.16 6.53 -7.58
N PRO A 288 -11.25 7.54 -8.47
CA PRO A 288 -11.50 8.93 -8.07
C PRO A 288 -12.81 9.05 -7.30
N LEU A 289 -12.81 9.69 -6.14
CA LEU A 289 -14.04 9.92 -5.36
C LEU A 289 -15.09 10.69 -6.17
N ALA A 290 -14.63 11.62 -7.01
CA ALA A 290 -15.49 12.39 -7.90
C ALA A 290 -16.22 11.56 -8.97
N LEU A 291 -15.74 10.35 -9.29
CA LEU A 291 -16.36 9.46 -10.28
C LEU A 291 -17.79 9.07 -9.83
N HIS A 292 -17.96 8.77 -8.56
CA HIS A 292 -19.23 8.32 -7.99
C HIS A 292 -19.94 9.39 -7.16
N ASN A 293 -19.19 10.38 -6.65
CA ASN A 293 -19.72 11.47 -5.86
C ASN A 293 -19.12 12.84 -6.25
N PRO A 294 -19.50 13.39 -7.41
CA PRO A 294 -18.92 14.65 -7.90
C PRO A 294 -19.23 15.87 -7.00
N ALA A 295 -20.24 15.78 -6.13
CA ALA A 295 -20.54 16.82 -5.16
C ALA A 295 -19.54 16.87 -3.98
N HIS A 296 -18.87 15.75 -3.71
CA HIS A 296 -17.88 15.61 -2.65
C HIS A 296 -16.63 14.89 -3.18
N PRO A 297 -15.84 15.56 -4.04
CA PRO A 297 -14.69 14.95 -4.72
C PRO A 297 -13.49 14.74 -3.78
N ILE A 298 -13.52 15.29 -2.59
CA ILE A 298 -12.45 15.24 -1.59
C ILE A 298 -13.01 14.79 -0.26
N LYS A 299 -12.30 13.88 0.39
CA LYS A 299 -12.54 13.41 1.75
C LYS A 299 -11.40 13.84 2.67
N TYR A 300 -11.71 14.64 3.69
CA TYR A 300 -10.74 15.12 4.66
C TYR A 300 -10.61 14.10 5.81
N VAL A 301 -9.40 13.62 6.05
CA VAL A 301 -9.11 12.67 7.12
C VAL A 301 -7.86 13.07 7.91
N SER A 302 -7.84 12.77 9.21
CA SER A 302 -6.64 12.96 10.04
C SER A 302 -5.61 11.85 9.85
N HIS A 303 -6.04 10.66 9.46
CA HIS A 303 -5.24 9.51 9.08
C HIS A 303 -6.06 8.59 8.19
N ILE A 304 -5.39 7.66 7.50
CA ILE A 304 -6.05 6.68 6.65
C ILE A 304 -5.30 5.35 6.68
N LEU A 305 -6.02 4.29 7.05
CA LEU A 305 -5.51 2.92 7.01
C LEU A 305 -5.49 2.42 5.57
N VAL A 306 -4.30 2.09 5.09
CA VAL A 306 -4.04 1.52 3.76
C VAL A 306 -3.53 0.09 3.98
N PRO A 307 -4.35 -0.94 3.70
CA PRO A 307 -3.91 -2.33 3.83
C PRO A 307 -2.80 -2.68 2.85
N PRO A 308 -2.13 -3.84 3.00
CA PRO A 308 -1.38 -4.43 1.90
C PRO A 308 -2.20 -4.43 0.62
N ALA A 309 -1.63 -4.01 -0.50
CA ALA A 309 -2.26 -3.74 -1.80
C ALA A 309 -3.11 -2.47 -1.92
N GLY A 310 -3.51 -1.84 -0.83
CA GLY A 310 -4.31 -0.62 -0.86
C GLY A 310 -3.56 0.57 -1.45
N ARG A 311 -4.31 1.51 -2.05
CA ARG A 311 -3.77 2.76 -2.61
C ARG A 311 -4.59 3.94 -2.15
N VAL A 312 -3.88 5.05 -1.89
CA VAL A 312 -4.49 6.33 -1.58
C VAL A 312 -3.85 7.43 -2.41
N GLU A 313 -4.70 8.29 -2.95
CA GLU A 313 -4.26 9.50 -3.63
C GLU A 313 -4.81 10.71 -2.88
N ALA A 314 -3.93 11.63 -2.49
CA ALA A 314 -4.31 12.76 -1.65
C ALA A 314 -3.53 14.02 -1.99
N ILE A 315 -4.16 15.16 -1.73
CA ILE A 315 -3.47 16.44 -1.72
C ILE A 315 -2.91 16.66 -0.32
N VAL A 316 -1.64 17.03 -0.27
CA VAL A 316 -0.90 17.33 0.95
C VAL A 316 -0.41 18.75 0.90
N THR A 317 -0.64 19.52 1.97
CA THR A 317 -0.16 20.88 2.10
C THR A 317 1.02 20.96 3.04
N GLY A 318 2.10 21.61 2.58
CA GLY A 318 3.29 21.82 3.39
C GLY A 318 3.03 22.75 4.57
N ARG A 319 3.50 22.36 5.75
CA ARG A 319 3.36 23.14 6.97
C ARG A 319 4.46 24.17 7.11
N GLY A 320 4.09 25.40 7.53
CA GLY A 320 5.04 26.41 7.95
C GLY A 320 5.46 26.24 9.41
N GLY A 321 6.60 26.84 9.77
CA GLY A 321 7.12 26.88 11.13
C GLY A 321 8.37 26.04 11.34
N GLU A 322 8.93 26.10 12.57
CA GLU A 322 10.15 25.36 12.97
C GLU A 322 9.88 23.92 13.41
N ALA A 323 8.59 23.55 13.58
CA ALA A 323 8.25 22.20 14.02
C ALA A 323 8.53 21.18 12.90
N GLN A 324 9.24 20.15 13.25
CA GLN A 324 9.47 19.01 12.36
C GLN A 324 8.13 18.33 12.07
N THR A 325 7.84 18.13 10.81
CA THR A 325 6.65 17.41 10.33
C THR A 325 7.10 16.11 9.67
N SER A 326 6.37 15.04 9.89
CA SER A 326 6.69 13.73 9.32
C SER A 326 5.44 13.08 8.74
N LEU A 327 5.65 12.33 7.66
CA LEU A 327 4.73 11.26 7.26
C LEU A 327 5.02 10.06 8.13
N ARG A 328 4.00 9.49 8.75
CA ARG A 328 4.13 8.30 9.59
C ARG A 328 3.04 7.28 9.32
N THR A 329 3.26 6.06 9.74
CA THR A 329 2.20 5.12 10.00
C THR A 329 1.90 5.11 11.50
N LEU A 330 0.61 5.13 11.83
CA LEU A 330 0.15 4.87 13.19
C LEU A 330 0.26 3.37 13.48
N CYS A 331 0.13 3.04 14.73
CA CYS A 331 0.04 1.67 15.18
C CYS A 331 -1.33 1.08 14.79
N PHE A 332 -1.35 -0.11 14.21
CA PHE A 332 -2.56 -0.83 13.86
C PHE A 332 -2.59 -2.20 14.54
N ASP A 333 -3.70 -2.49 15.22
CA ASP A 333 -3.92 -3.78 15.87
C ASP A 333 -4.53 -4.76 14.87
N THR A 334 -3.73 -5.70 14.41
CA THR A 334 -4.14 -6.75 13.46
C THR A 334 -4.87 -7.90 14.12
N GLY A 335 -4.97 -7.93 15.44
CA GLY A 335 -5.59 -9.00 16.20
C GLY A 335 -4.58 -9.84 17.00
N HIS A 336 -5.10 -10.81 17.73
CA HIS A 336 -4.30 -11.63 18.65
C HIS A 336 -3.24 -12.49 17.93
N ASP A 337 -3.59 -13.02 16.76
CA ASP A 337 -2.74 -13.92 15.99
C ASP A 337 -2.00 -13.17 14.85
N GLY A 338 -2.31 -11.88 14.68
CA GLY A 338 -1.73 -11.05 13.61
C GLY A 338 -0.34 -10.52 13.94
N ASP A 339 0.39 -10.20 12.88
CA ASP A 339 1.74 -9.65 12.95
C ASP A 339 1.75 -8.24 13.55
N PRO A 340 2.80 -7.87 14.32
CA PRO A 340 2.94 -6.53 14.86
C PRO A 340 3.03 -5.45 13.75
N ASN A 341 2.18 -4.43 13.86
CA ASN A 341 2.19 -3.25 13.00
C ASN A 341 2.43 -1.98 13.83
N PRO A 342 3.67 -1.74 14.29
CA PRO A 342 3.97 -0.62 15.17
C PRO A 342 3.94 0.72 14.43
N ALA A 343 3.70 1.79 15.19
CA ALA A 343 3.86 3.14 14.66
C ALA A 343 5.32 3.42 14.27
N MET A 344 5.53 4.03 13.10
CA MET A 344 6.88 4.42 12.66
C MET A 344 6.85 5.66 11.76
N VAL A 345 7.96 6.40 11.73
CA VAL A 345 8.15 7.53 10.81
C VAL A 345 8.58 6.99 9.45
N LEU A 346 7.78 7.27 8.41
CA LEU A 346 8.04 6.85 7.04
C LEU A 346 8.94 7.85 6.29
N ALA A 347 8.73 9.15 6.51
CA ALA A 347 9.54 10.21 5.89
C ALA A 347 9.54 11.48 6.72
N ASP A 348 10.60 12.28 6.60
CA ASP A 348 10.69 13.62 7.20
C ASP A 348 10.31 14.68 6.14
N LEU A 349 9.35 15.54 6.44
CA LEU A 349 8.97 16.65 5.57
C LEU A 349 9.91 17.82 5.83
N VAL A 350 10.55 18.33 4.77
CA VAL A 350 11.48 19.46 4.87
C VAL A 350 10.92 20.67 4.14
N ASN A 351 10.95 21.83 4.81
CA ASN A 351 10.40 23.08 4.30
C ASN A 351 11.33 23.70 3.23
N ILE A 352 11.35 23.07 2.07
CA ILE A 352 12.01 23.55 0.84
C ILE A 352 11.08 23.26 -0.34
N ALA A 353 11.21 24.00 -1.45
CA ALA A 353 10.39 23.79 -2.63
C ALA A 353 10.45 22.33 -3.11
N GLY A 354 9.29 21.79 -3.43
CA GLY A 354 9.12 20.48 -4.03
C GLY A 354 9.59 20.43 -5.50
N PRO A 355 9.32 19.35 -6.21
CA PRO A 355 9.56 19.26 -7.65
C PRO A 355 8.64 20.21 -8.42
N GLU A 356 9.01 20.51 -9.65
CA GLU A 356 8.11 21.24 -10.55
C GLU A 356 6.88 20.40 -10.90
N PRO A 357 5.71 21.03 -11.12
CA PRO A 357 4.54 20.34 -11.64
C PRO A 357 4.87 19.65 -12.98
N ARG A 358 4.23 18.50 -13.21
CA ARG A 358 4.40 17.79 -14.47
C ARG A 358 3.87 18.61 -15.66
N PRO A 359 4.50 18.50 -16.83
CA PRO A 359 3.93 19.07 -18.04
C PRO A 359 2.53 18.53 -18.32
N GLN A 360 1.64 19.40 -18.80
CA GLN A 360 0.29 18.99 -19.18
C GLN A 360 0.31 17.96 -20.30
N VAL A 361 -0.50 16.93 -20.18
CA VAL A 361 -0.70 15.93 -21.22
C VAL A 361 -1.85 16.38 -22.15
N ALA A 362 -1.68 16.21 -23.45
CA ALA A 362 -2.61 16.75 -24.47
C ALA A 362 -4.07 16.26 -24.37
N TYR A 363 -4.33 15.15 -23.65
CA TYR A 363 -5.67 14.61 -23.48
C TYR A 363 -6.56 15.41 -22.49
N LEU A 364 -6.00 16.35 -21.75
CA LEU A 364 -6.74 17.17 -20.77
C LEU A 364 -7.86 18.01 -21.40
N ASN A 365 -7.83 18.19 -22.72
CA ASN A 365 -8.91 18.87 -23.44
C ASN A 365 -10.14 17.97 -23.72
N ALA A 366 -10.05 16.65 -23.48
CA ALA A 366 -11.22 15.77 -23.57
C ALA A 366 -12.14 15.99 -22.35
N PRO A 367 -13.47 15.92 -22.50
CA PRO A 367 -14.38 16.01 -21.36
C PRO A 367 -14.09 14.88 -20.37
N PRO A 368 -14.26 15.09 -19.06
CA PRO A 368 -14.15 14.00 -18.10
C PRO A 368 -15.11 12.88 -18.48
N PRO A 369 -14.75 11.62 -18.23
CA PRO A 369 -15.70 10.52 -18.36
C PRO A 369 -16.94 10.86 -17.53
N ALA A 370 -18.12 10.47 -18.01
CA ALA A 370 -19.35 10.70 -17.27
C ALA A 370 -19.25 10.10 -15.87
N SER A 371 -19.63 10.88 -14.85
CA SER A 371 -19.71 10.32 -13.50
C SER A 371 -20.71 9.16 -13.51
N ARG A 372 -20.42 8.13 -12.74
CA ARG A 372 -21.25 6.92 -12.61
C ARG A 372 -21.82 6.84 -11.19
N PRO A 373 -22.75 7.75 -10.80
CA PRO A 373 -23.38 7.65 -9.50
C PRO A 373 -24.17 6.35 -9.41
N LEU A 374 -24.00 5.63 -8.31
CA LEU A 374 -24.80 4.43 -8.08
C LEU A 374 -26.26 4.81 -7.88
N PRO A 375 -27.18 4.14 -8.57
CA PRO A 375 -28.60 4.29 -8.29
C PRO A 375 -28.88 3.86 -6.84
N PRO A 376 -29.52 4.72 -6.00
CA PRO A 376 -29.85 4.35 -4.62
C PRO A 376 -30.69 3.08 -4.50
N GLU A 377 -31.54 2.81 -5.50
CA GLU A 377 -32.33 1.58 -5.60
C GLU A 377 -31.48 0.32 -5.78
N LEU A 378 -30.30 0.42 -6.39
CA LEU A 378 -29.37 -0.70 -6.53
C LEU A 378 -28.79 -1.08 -5.19
N ILE A 379 -28.31 -0.09 -4.42
CA ILE A 379 -27.81 -0.29 -3.06
C ILE A 379 -28.89 -0.93 -2.20
N ALA A 380 -30.09 -0.31 -2.16
CA ALA A 380 -31.22 -0.82 -1.38
C ALA A 380 -31.63 -2.26 -1.75
N ARG A 381 -31.52 -2.63 -3.04
CA ARG A 381 -31.80 -4.00 -3.50
C ARG A 381 -30.76 -4.98 -2.96
N VAL A 382 -29.48 -4.63 -3.02
CA VAL A 382 -28.40 -5.48 -2.56
C VAL A 382 -28.43 -5.62 -1.04
N GLU A 383 -28.62 -4.52 -0.30
CA GLU A 383 -28.73 -4.51 1.17
C GLU A 383 -29.84 -5.41 1.70
N ASN A 384 -30.95 -5.54 0.96
CA ASN A 384 -32.13 -6.35 1.36
C ASN A 384 -32.13 -7.77 0.79
N SER A 385 -31.08 -8.17 0.06
CA SER A 385 -30.94 -9.53 -0.48
C SER A 385 -30.04 -10.39 0.41
N ALA A 386 -30.25 -11.71 0.36
CA ALA A 386 -29.23 -12.64 0.86
C ALA A 386 -27.98 -12.55 -0.02
N PRO A 387 -26.78 -12.79 0.50
CA PRO A 387 -25.57 -12.86 -0.31
C PRO A 387 -25.68 -13.93 -1.40
N ASP A 388 -25.30 -13.57 -2.63
CA ASP A 388 -25.18 -14.50 -3.76
C ASP A 388 -24.03 -15.49 -3.53
N PHE A 389 -22.99 -15.05 -2.83
CA PHE A 389 -21.86 -15.87 -2.44
C PHE A 389 -21.28 -15.41 -1.10
N VAL A 390 -20.83 -16.38 -0.29
CA VAL A 390 -20.14 -16.10 0.98
C VAL A 390 -18.74 -16.67 0.93
N VAL A 391 -17.78 -15.83 1.24
CA VAL A 391 -16.37 -16.18 1.43
C VAL A 391 -16.13 -16.33 2.94
N HIS A 392 -15.60 -17.48 3.38
CA HIS A 392 -15.20 -17.71 4.76
C HIS A 392 -13.70 -17.83 4.84
N PHE A 393 -13.04 -16.88 5.49
CA PHE A 393 -11.64 -16.98 5.88
C PHE A 393 -11.51 -17.76 7.17
N THR A 394 -10.75 -18.84 7.13
CA THR A 394 -10.44 -19.69 8.28
C THR A 394 -8.96 -20.09 8.28
N GLU A 395 -8.42 -20.38 9.45
CA GLU A 395 -7.04 -20.84 9.60
C GLU A 395 -6.93 -21.92 10.68
N ASP A 396 -5.90 -22.72 10.57
CA ASP A 396 -5.47 -23.65 11.61
C ASP A 396 -3.92 -23.85 11.54
N LYS A 397 -3.38 -24.72 12.39
CA LYS A 397 -1.94 -25.01 12.42
C LYS A 397 -1.37 -25.56 11.11
N LYS A 398 -2.20 -25.92 10.12
CA LYS A 398 -1.78 -26.52 8.84
C LYS A 398 -1.84 -25.50 7.69
N GLY A 399 -2.46 -24.33 7.89
CA GLY A 399 -2.51 -23.28 6.89
C GLY A 399 -3.78 -22.44 6.93
N PHE A 400 -4.00 -21.74 5.84
CA PHE A 400 -5.05 -20.76 5.64
C PHE A 400 -6.03 -21.24 4.57
N TYR A 401 -7.31 -20.96 4.72
CA TYR A 401 -8.35 -21.56 3.90
C TYR A 401 -9.40 -20.53 3.48
N ILE A 402 -9.93 -20.72 2.26
CA ILE A 402 -11.19 -20.11 1.82
C ILE A 402 -12.26 -21.20 1.70
N ASN A 403 -13.37 -21.03 2.41
CA ASN A 403 -14.48 -21.99 2.43
C ASN A 403 -14.02 -23.43 2.76
N GLY A 404 -13.06 -23.53 3.72
CA GLY A 404 -12.49 -24.79 4.18
C GLY A 404 -11.55 -25.48 3.18
N ARG A 405 -11.13 -24.80 2.10
CA ARG A 405 -10.21 -25.31 1.09
C ARG A 405 -8.90 -24.53 1.09
N LYS A 406 -7.80 -25.24 1.00
CA LYS A 406 -6.48 -24.72 0.69
C LYS A 406 -6.33 -24.71 -0.83
N TYR A 407 -5.83 -23.61 -1.40
CA TYR A 407 -5.64 -23.47 -2.85
C TYR A 407 -4.66 -24.49 -3.42
N SER A 408 -4.96 -24.96 -4.61
CA SER A 408 -4.04 -25.66 -5.49
C SER A 408 -4.19 -25.17 -6.94
N PRO A 409 -3.10 -25.01 -7.70
CA PRO A 409 -3.18 -24.62 -9.12
C PRO A 409 -4.04 -25.56 -9.98
N SER A 410 -4.23 -26.80 -9.57
CA SER A 410 -5.08 -27.79 -10.26
C SER A 410 -6.57 -27.70 -9.91
N ASP A 411 -6.94 -26.92 -8.90
CA ASP A 411 -8.34 -26.83 -8.45
C ASP A 411 -9.24 -26.20 -9.52
N PRO A 412 -10.47 -26.67 -9.66
CA PRO A 412 -11.47 -25.97 -10.46
C PRO A 412 -11.90 -24.67 -9.79
N PRO A 413 -12.51 -23.73 -10.52
CA PRO A 413 -13.10 -22.53 -9.91
C PRO A 413 -14.02 -22.86 -8.75
N MET A 414 -13.84 -22.16 -7.62
CA MET A 414 -14.67 -22.34 -6.41
C MET A 414 -16.09 -21.83 -6.65
N THR A 415 -16.23 -20.79 -7.45
CA THR A 415 -17.52 -20.25 -7.85
C THR A 415 -17.51 -19.84 -9.31
N THR A 416 -18.72 -19.75 -9.88
CA THR A 416 -18.96 -19.25 -11.25
C THR A 416 -20.00 -18.17 -11.17
N VAL A 417 -19.73 -17.03 -11.78
CA VAL A 417 -20.64 -15.88 -11.81
C VAL A 417 -20.98 -15.51 -13.24
N SER A 418 -22.22 -15.04 -13.46
CA SER A 418 -22.65 -14.51 -14.74
C SER A 418 -22.26 -13.04 -14.85
N ILE A 419 -21.64 -12.68 -15.97
CA ILE A 419 -21.29 -11.29 -16.30
C ILE A 419 -22.55 -10.51 -16.65
N GLY A 420 -22.57 -9.21 -16.39
CA GLY A 420 -23.66 -8.28 -16.75
C GLY A 420 -24.50 -7.83 -15.57
N ALA A 421 -24.15 -8.18 -14.33
CA ALA A 421 -24.89 -7.80 -13.14
C ALA A 421 -23.97 -7.47 -11.94
N PHE A 422 -24.54 -6.72 -11.00
CA PHE A 422 -23.95 -6.57 -9.67
C PHE A 422 -24.39 -7.75 -8.80
N HIS A 423 -23.45 -8.25 -7.98
CA HIS A 423 -23.67 -9.35 -7.05
C HIS A 423 -23.42 -8.92 -5.62
N HIS A 424 -24.22 -9.44 -4.69
CA HIS A 424 -23.98 -9.28 -3.26
C HIS A 424 -23.07 -10.39 -2.76
N TRP A 425 -21.86 -10.03 -2.35
CA TRP A 425 -20.94 -10.94 -1.65
C TRP A 425 -20.78 -10.56 -0.20
N ARG A 426 -20.67 -11.55 0.65
CA ARG A 426 -20.23 -11.37 2.04
C ARG A 426 -18.93 -12.07 2.25
N VAL A 427 -17.97 -11.38 2.84
CA VAL A 427 -16.71 -11.99 3.29
C VAL A 427 -16.73 -12.02 4.81
N THR A 428 -16.57 -13.20 5.38
CA THR A 428 -16.51 -13.44 6.83
C THR A 428 -15.11 -13.86 7.23
N ASN A 429 -14.67 -13.38 8.35
CA ASN A 429 -13.40 -13.73 8.95
C ASN A 429 -13.67 -14.46 10.28
N GLU A 430 -13.31 -15.73 10.36
CA GLU A 430 -13.48 -16.57 11.54
C GLU A 430 -12.15 -16.76 12.31
N THR A 431 -11.14 -15.93 11.99
CA THR A 431 -9.81 -15.96 12.59
C THR A 431 -9.62 -14.85 13.62
N PHE A 432 -8.49 -14.83 14.31
CA PHE A 432 -8.11 -13.78 15.26
C PHE A 432 -7.11 -12.77 14.69
N GLU A 433 -7.06 -12.66 13.37
CA GLU A 433 -6.27 -11.69 12.62
C GLU A 433 -7.13 -10.98 11.58
N VAL A 434 -6.80 -9.71 11.26
CA VAL A 434 -7.45 -8.96 10.18
C VAL A 434 -6.91 -9.47 8.84
N HIS A 435 -7.80 -9.77 7.89
CA HIS A 435 -7.43 -10.21 6.54
C HIS A 435 -7.89 -9.22 5.48
N PRO A 436 -7.01 -8.66 4.63
CA PRO A 436 -7.42 -7.88 3.47
C PRO A 436 -7.93 -8.84 2.37
N PHE A 437 -9.22 -8.74 2.04
CA PHE A 437 -9.80 -9.45 0.90
C PHE A 437 -9.53 -8.68 -0.39
N HIS A 438 -9.04 -9.38 -1.41
CA HIS A 438 -8.85 -8.86 -2.76
C HIS A 438 -9.48 -9.78 -3.81
N ILE A 439 -9.93 -9.18 -4.90
CA ILE A 439 -10.39 -9.88 -6.11
C ILE A 439 -9.80 -9.22 -7.35
N HIS A 440 -9.26 -10.03 -8.25
CA HIS A 440 -8.67 -9.58 -9.50
C HIS A 440 -9.70 -9.01 -10.48
N GLN A 441 -9.31 -8.08 -11.34
CA GLN A 441 -10.04 -7.46 -12.47
C GLN A 441 -11.23 -6.58 -12.11
N VAL A 442 -11.71 -6.56 -10.89
CA VAL A 442 -12.93 -5.83 -10.54
C VAL A 442 -12.74 -4.95 -9.31
N HIS A 443 -13.56 -3.91 -9.24
CA HIS A 443 -13.78 -3.18 -7.98
C HIS A 443 -15.15 -3.55 -7.41
N PHE A 444 -15.28 -3.37 -6.13
CA PHE A 444 -16.52 -3.56 -5.38
C PHE A 444 -16.81 -2.35 -4.49
N LEU A 445 -18.09 -2.16 -4.20
CA LEU A 445 -18.52 -1.19 -3.20
C LEU A 445 -18.66 -1.88 -1.84
N ILE A 446 -17.82 -1.51 -0.86
CA ILE A 446 -18.10 -1.89 0.52
C ILE A 446 -19.24 -1.01 1.05
N TYR A 447 -20.34 -1.62 1.50
CA TYR A 447 -21.50 -0.89 1.98
C TYR A 447 -21.91 -1.21 3.42
N ALA A 448 -21.44 -2.36 3.99
CA ALA A 448 -21.68 -2.69 5.39
C ALA A 448 -20.48 -3.42 6.01
N GLU A 449 -20.33 -3.26 7.30
CA GLU A 449 -19.37 -3.98 8.14
C GLU A 449 -20.09 -4.55 9.36
N ASN A 450 -19.89 -5.84 9.66
CA ASN A 450 -20.55 -6.57 10.74
C ASN A 450 -22.09 -6.42 10.71
N GLY A 451 -22.66 -6.36 9.51
CA GLY A 451 -24.10 -6.17 9.30
C GLY A 451 -24.59 -4.73 9.56
N VAL A 452 -23.69 -3.78 9.80
CA VAL A 452 -24.03 -2.37 10.01
C VAL A 452 -23.69 -1.59 8.74
N PRO A 453 -24.67 -0.91 8.08
CA PRO A 453 -24.42 -0.10 6.92
C PRO A 453 -23.40 1.02 7.18
N LEU A 454 -22.47 1.23 6.25
CA LEU A 454 -21.49 2.29 6.29
C LEU A 454 -22.12 3.64 5.94
N LYS A 455 -21.75 4.68 6.70
CA LYS A 455 -22.21 6.07 6.40
C LYS A 455 -21.69 6.60 5.06
N SER A 456 -20.57 6.08 4.62
CA SER A 456 -19.91 6.48 3.37
C SER A 456 -19.35 5.23 2.68
N PRO A 457 -20.15 4.51 1.89
CA PRO A 457 -19.70 3.40 1.07
C PRO A 457 -18.55 3.83 0.13
N GLN A 458 -17.60 2.94 -0.15
CA GLN A 458 -16.41 3.23 -0.94
C GLN A 458 -16.16 2.14 -1.97
N TRP A 459 -15.70 2.55 -3.15
CA TRP A 459 -15.22 1.65 -4.18
C TRP A 459 -13.77 1.29 -3.91
N LEU A 460 -13.50 0.00 -3.79
CA LEU A 460 -12.19 -0.57 -3.49
C LEU A 460 -12.00 -1.85 -4.30
N ASP A 461 -10.78 -2.33 -4.41
CA ASP A 461 -10.47 -3.70 -4.85
C ASP A 461 -9.86 -4.54 -3.72
N THR A 462 -9.49 -3.88 -2.63
CA THR A 462 -8.93 -4.53 -1.44
C THR A 462 -9.59 -3.96 -0.18
N VAL A 463 -10.13 -4.83 0.68
CA VAL A 463 -10.84 -4.40 1.90
C VAL A 463 -10.47 -5.26 3.10
N ASN A 464 -10.22 -4.62 4.25
CA ASN A 464 -9.99 -5.31 5.51
C ASN A 464 -11.26 -6.01 6.00
N VAL A 465 -11.16 -7.29 6.28
CA VAL A 465 -12.21 -8.07 6.96
C VAL A 465 -11.86 -8.14 8.44
N PRO A 466 -12.65 -7.54 9.34
CA PRO A 466 -12.33 -7.45 10.77
C PRO A 466 -12.19 -8.82 11.42
N VAL A 467 -11.40 -8.88 12.49
CA VAL A 467 -11.29 -10.07 13.36
C VAL A 467 -12.68 -10.54 13.79
N GLN A 468 -12.99 -11.83 13.60
CA GLN A 468 -14.30 -12.44 13.94
C GLN A 468 -15.50 -11.65 13.38
N GLY A 469 -15.30 -11.00 12.24
CA GLY A 469 -16.27 -10.08 11.64
C GLY A 469 -16.60 -10.37 10.19
N SER A 470 -17.25 -9.41 9.55
CA SER A 470 -17.65 -9.54 8.15
C SER A 470 -17.74 -8.20 7.43
N VAL A 471 -17.61 -8.24 6.11
CA VAL A 471 -17.93 -7.12 5.21
C VAL A 471 -18.92 -7.57 4.15
N ASP A 472 -19.83 -6.66 3.78
CA ASP A 472 -20.78 -6.87 2.69
C ASP A 472 -20.37 -5.99 1.51
N LEU A 473 -20.26 -6.62 0.34
CA LEU A 473 -19.68 -6.07 -0.87
C LEU A 473 -20.70 -6.15 -2.02
N MET A 474 -20.83 -5.08 -2.75
CA MET A 474 -21.49 -5.09 -4.05
C MET A 474 -20.43 -5.20 -5.15
N MET A 475 -20.28 -6.40 -5.68
CA MET A 475 -19.31 -6.74 -6.72
C MET A 475 -19.79 -6.22 -8.07
N ASP A 476 -18.93 -5.52 -8.81
CA ASP A 476 -19.23 -5.07 -10.17
C ASP A 476 -18.75 -6.12 -11.19
N PHE A 477 -19.63 -7.03 -11.59
CA PHE A 477 -19.37 -8.00 -12.64
C PHE A 477 -20.05 -7.62 -13.95
N THR A 478 -20.26 -6.32 -14.19
CA THR A 478 -21.03 -5.85 -15.35
C THR A 478 -20.23 -5.84 -16.66
N ASP A 479 -18.91 -5.69 -16.60
CA ASP A 479 -18.05 -5.56 -17.77
C ASP A 479 -17.65 -6.93 -18.34
N PRO A 480 -17.94 -7.22 -19.64
CA PRO A 480 -17.56 -8.47 -20.28
C PRO A 480 -16.04 -8.68 -20.45
N ILE A 481 -15.21 -7.66 -20.25
CA ILE A 481 -13.75 -7.77 -20.34
C ILE A 481 -13.16 -8.74 -19.31
N ILE A 482 -13.83 -8.91 -18.17
CA ILE A 482 -13.39 -9.80 -17.09
C ILE A 482 -13.61 -11.28 -17.37
N ARG A 483 -14.23 -11.63 -18.51
CA ARG A 483 -14.54 -13.02 -18.88
C ARG A 483 -13.29 -13.89 -18.81
N GLY A 484 -13.39 -15.05 -18.14
CA GLY A 484 -12.30 -16.00 -17.99
C GLY A 484 -12.18 -16.51 -16.55
N VAL A 485 -11.10 -17.22 -16.28
CA VAL A 485 -10.76 -17.69 -14.92
C VAL A 485 -9.88 -16.68 -14.23
N SER A 486 -10.28 -16.27 -13.05
CA SER A 486 -9.57 -15.29 -12.23
C SER A 486 -9.38 -15.76 -10.79
N LEU A 487 -8.88 -14.91 -9.93
CA LEU A 487 -8.57 -15.21 -8.53
C LEU A 487 -9.24 -14.22 -7.59
N PHE A 488 -9.47 -14.68 -6.36
CA PHE A 488 -9.69 -13.86 -5.17
C PHE A 488 -8.97 -14.49 -3.98
N HIS A 489 -8.47 -13.67 -3.06
CA HIS A 489 -7.63 -14.15 -1.98
C HIS A 489 -7.53 -13.15 -0.81
N CYS A 490 -6.91 -13.57 0.29
CA CYS A 490 -6.37 -12.67 1.29
C CYS A 490 -5.09 -12.03 0.73
N HIS A 491 -4.93 -10.71 0.87
CA HIS A 491 -3.73 -10.02 0.39
C HIS A 491 -2.64 -9.83 1.45
N LEU A 492 -2.64 -10.65 2.50
CA LEU A 492 -1.41 -11.00 3.20
C LEU A 492 -0.76 -12.10 2.37
N LEU A 493 0.34 -11.79 1.68
CA LEU A 493 0.91 -12.70 0.68
C LEU A 493 1.47 -13.97 1.33
N SER A 494 1.88 -13.90 2.60
CA SER A 494 2.24 -15.07 3.39
C SER A 494 1.06 -16.04 3.57
N HIS A 495 -0.18 -15.54 3.64
CA HIS A 495 -1.40 -16.36 3.75
C HIS A 495 -1.86 -16.86 2.38
N GLU A 496 -1.77 -16.01 1.36
CA GLU A 496 -2.04 -16.36 -0.03
C GLU A 496 -1.20 -17.57 -0.45
N ASP A 497 0.12 -17.48 -0.31
CA ASP A 497 1.07 -18.55 -0.64
C ASP A 497 0.81 -19.82 0.18
N LYS A 498 0.35 -19.70 1.44
CA LYS A 498 -0.05 -20.84 2.28
C LYS A 498 -1.44 -21.37 1.98
N GLY A 499 -2.16 -20.80 0.99
CA GLY A 499 -3.38 -21.37 0.45
C GLY A 499 -4.67 -20.55 0.63
N MET A 500 -4.65 -19.32 1.19
CA MET A 500 -5.84 -18.46 1.34
C MET A 500 -6.19 -17.76 0.01
N MET A 501 -6.40 -18.56 -1.02
CA MET A 501 -6.70 -18.14 -2.39
C MET A 501 -7.72 -19.07 -3.04
N ALA A 502 -8.48 -18.59 -4.01
CA ALA A 502 -9.44 -19.39 -4.77
C ALA A 502 -9.65 -18.84 -6.18
N LYS A 503 -10.03 -19.74 -7.09
CA LYS A 503 -10.40 -19.38 -8.46
C LYS A 503 -11.87 -19.02 -8.56
N ILE A 504 -12.18 -18.06 -9.43
CA ILE A 504 -13.51 -17.67 -9.88
C ILE A 504 -13.59 -17.79 -11.41
N LEU A 505 -14.73 -18.25 -11.93
CA LEU A 505 -15.01 -18.24 -13.37
C LEU A 505 -16.05 -17.16 -13.68
N PHE A 506 -15.67 -16.17 -14.47
CA PHE A 506 -16.55 -15.17 -15.06
C PHE A 506 -17.05 -15.66 -16.43
N LYS A 507 -18.37 -15.79 -16.66
CA LYS A 507 -18.95 -16.30 -17.91
C LYS A 507 -20.21 -15.54 -18.38
#